data_b8835954814c5af1c9bc0bfdcb59e5ef
#
_entry.id   b8835954814c5af1c9bc0bfdcb59e5ef
#
_cell.length_a   1.000
_cell.length_b   1.000
_cell.length_c   1.000
_cell.angle_alpha   90.00
_cell.angle_beta   90.00
_cell.angle_gamma   90.00
#
_symmetry.space_group_name_H-M   'P 1'
#
loop_
_entity.id
_entity.type
_entity.pdbx_description
1 polymer ?
#
loop_
_entity_poly.entity_id
_entity_poly.type
_entity_poly.pdbx_seq_one_letter_code
_entity_poly.pdbx_strand_id
1 'polypeptide(L)'
;MKEKIFINARIIDPSQNMDQKGSVIVDANGKIKSIGKNTNKSEASASAEIIDVKNNVLIPGIVDMKAFVGEPGFEYKENFRTLSHAALSGGVTSIVTMPNTKPMIDNVSMVDFIIRRGR
;
A
#
# COMPACT_ATOMS: atom_id res chain seq x y z
N MET A 1 10.19 0.38 12.56
CA MET A 1 9.57 1.72 12.43
C MET A 1 9.02 2.15 13.79
N LYS A 2 8.65 3.44 13.99
CA LYS A 2 7.87 3.82 15.17
C LYS A 2 6.40 3.46 14.95
N GLU A 3 5.68 3.17 16.04
CA GLU A 3 4.21 3.06 15.99
C GLU A 3 3.61 4.38 15.52
N LYS A 4 2.55 4.33 14.71
CA LYS A 4 1.88 5.51 14.15
C LYS A 4 0.41 5.49 14.50
N ILE A 5 -0.13 6.64 14.85
CA ILE A 5 -1.57 6.82 15.04
C ILE A 5 -2.08 7.90 14.07
N PHE A 6 -3.00 7.52 13.21
CA PHE A 6 -3.72 8.43 12.32
C PHE A 6 -5.01 8.86 13.01
N ILE A 7 -5.15 10.16 13.30
CA ILE A 7 -6.32 10.71 13.98
C ILE A 7 -7.15 11.59 13.05
N ASN A 8 -8.40 11.85 13.44
CA ASN A 8 -9.34 12.69 12.69
C ASN A 8 -9.56 12.18 11.25
N ALA A 9 -9.65 10.86 11.04
CA ALA A 9 -9.90 10.26 9.75
C ALA A 9 -11.40 9.95 9.55
N ARG A 10 -11.89 10.06 8.31
CA ARG A 10 -13.04 9.29 7.85
C ARG A 10 -12.51 7.98 7.28
N ILE A 11 -12.75 6.89 7.98
CA ILE A 11 -12.24 5.56 7.61
C ILE A 11 -13.30 4.89 6.78
N ILE A 12 -12.93 4.51 5.54
CA ILE A 12 -13.81 3.77 4.63
C ILE A 12 -13.12 2.47 4.26
N ASP A 13 -13.73 1.34 4.62
CA ASP A 13 -13.28 0.01 4.23
C ASP A 13 -14.50 -0.80 3.79
N PRO A 14 -14.72 -0.95 2.45
CA PRO A 14 -15.84 -1.70 1.92
C PRO A 14 -15.83 -3.18 2.31
N SER A 15 -14.65 -3.77 2.53
CA SER A 15 -14.52 -5.18 2.88
C SER A 15 -15.10 -5.48 4.28
N GLN A 16 -15.14 -4.49 5.16
CA GLN A 16 -15.69 -4.57 6.50
C GLN A 16 -17.01 -3.80 6.65
N ASN A 17 -17.58 -3.32 5.54
CA ASN A 17 -18.76 -2.46 5.53
C ASN A 17 -18.61 -1.25 6.47
N MET A 18 -17.42 -0.65 6.49
CA MET A 18 -17.05 0.43 7.39
C MET A 18 -17.05 1.77 6.66
N ASP A 19 -17.78 2.75 7.20
CA ASP A 19 -17.69 4.18 6.87
C ASP A 19 -17.94 4.96 8.14
N GLN A 20 -16.87 5.38 8.80
CA GLN A 20 -16.97 6.06 10.09
C GLN A 20 -15.81 7.01 10.36
N LYS A 21 -16.05 8.04 11.16
CA LYS A 21 -14.97 8.85 11.73
C LYS A 21 -14.23 8.08 12.82
N GLY A 22 -12.91 8.20 12.87
CA GLY A 22 -12.13 7.51 13.87
C GLY A 22 -10.62 7.68 13.68
N SER A 23 -9.90 6.73 14.24
CA SER A 23 -8.45 6.67 14.24
C SER A 23 -7.97 5.27 13.87
N VAL A 24 -6.75 5.19 13.34
CA VAL A 24 -6.06 3.93 13.03
C VAL A 24 -4.70 3.92 13.70
N ILE A 25 -4.38 2.85 14.41
CA ILE A 25 -3.05 2.61 14.98
C ILE A 25 -2.34 1.56 14.14
N VAL A 26 -1.13 1.90 13.70
CA VAL A 26 -0.22 0.99 12.98
C VAL A 26 0.98 0.72 13.88
N ASP A 27 1.28 -0.54 14.14
CA ASP A 27 2.40 -0.96 14.98
C ASP A 27 3.77 -0.72 14.33
N ALA A 28 4.83 -0.98 15.08
CA ALA A 28 6.21 -0.82 14.60
C ALA A 28 6.58 -1.76 13.43
N ASN A 29 5.80 -2.84 13.21
CA ASN A 29 5.97 -3.80 12.12
C ASN A 29 5.16 -3.42 10.87
N GLY A 30 4.41 -2.30 10.92
CA GLY A 30 3.57 -1.83 9.82
C GLY A 30 2.21 -2.53 9.74
N LYS A 31 1.79 -3.22 10.81
CA LYS A 31 0.47 -3.87 10.87
C LYS A 31 -0.55 -2.99 11.59
N ILE A 32 -1.79 -3.03 11.12
CA ILE A 32 -2.90 -2.34 11.78
C ILE A 32 -3.15 -3.05 13.12
N LYS A 33 -3.01 -2.30 14.22
CA LYS A 33 -3.22 -2.76 15.59
C LYS A 33 -4.66 -2.53 16.05
N SER A 34 -5.21 -1.38 15.69
CA SER A 34 -6.55 -0.97 16.10
C SER A 34 -7.17 0.00 15.11
N ILE A 35 -8.49 -0.10 14.91
CA ILE A 35 -9.31 0.82 14.10
C ILE A 35 -10.58 1.11 14.86
N GLY A 36 -11.00 2.36 14.99
CA GLY A 36 -12.30 2.66 15.56
C GLY A 36 -12.56 4.10 15.94
N LYS A 37 -13.82 4.37 16.33
CA LYS A 37 -14.29 5.68 16.78
C LYS A 37 -13.59 6.16 18.06
N ASN A 38 -13.25 5.22 18.93
CA ASN A 38 -12.69 5.48 20.26
C ASN A 38 -11.27 4.91 20.40
N THR A 39 -10.55 4.76 19.29
CA THR A 39 -9.14 4.39 19.36
C THR A 39 -8.40 5.52 20.04
N ASN A 40 -8.14 5.34 21.33
CA ASN A 40 -7.56 6.39 22.18
C ASN A 40 -6.05 6.46 22.01
N LYS A 41 -5.49 7.65 22.18
CA LYS A 41 -4.03 7.84 22.28
C LYS A 41 -3.41 6.95 23.37
N SER A 42 -4.19 6.52 24.35
CA SER A 42 -3.76 5.60 25.43
C SER A 42 -3.49 4.16 24.96
N GLU A 43 -4.03 3.76 23.79
CA GLU A 43 -3.76 2.45 23.19
C GLU A 43 -2.45 2.44 22.37
N ALA A 44 -1.99 3.62 21.97
CA ALA A 44 -0.70 3.79 21.32
C ALA A 44 0.41 3.94 22.36
N SER A 45 1.64 3.58 21.98
CA SER A 45 2.81 3.82 22.83
C SER A 45 3.03 5.31 23.06
N ALA A 46 3.62 5.68 24.19
CA ALA A 46 3.96 7.09 24.51
C ALA A 46 4.91 7.72 23.46
N SER A 47 5.62 6.90 22.69
CA SER A 47 6.54 7.30 21.63
C SER A 47 5.93 7.24 20.22
N ALA A 48 4.62 6.96 20.10
CA ALA A 48 3.95 6.87 18.82
C ALA A 48 3.95 8.22 18.09
N GLU A 49 4.15 8.16 16.77
CA GLU A 49 4.03 9.32 15.90
C GLU A 49 2.53 9.60 15.63
N ILE A 50 2.08 10.79 15.97
CA ILE A 50 0.69 11.19 15.76
C ILE A 50 0.58 11.95 14.44
N ILE A 51 -0.28 11.45 13.55
CA ILE A 51 -0.55 12.04 12.23
C ILE A 51 -2.01 12.48 12.20
N ASP A 52 -2.25 13.79 12.20
CA ASP A 52 -3.60 14.34 12.02
C ASP A 52 -3.92 14.41 10.52
N VAL A 53 -4.88 13.61 10.08
CA VAL A 53 -5.33 13.58 8.69
C VAL A 53 -6.41 14.61 8.37
N LYS A 54 -6.75 15.49 9.32
CA LYS A 54 -7.58 16.69 9.13
C LYS A 54 -8.94 16.40 8.47
N ASN A 55 -9.61 15.36 8.91
CA ASN A 55 -10.88 14.85 8.38
C ASN A 55 -10.82 14.36 6.91
N ASN A 56 -9.63 14.12 6.37
CA ASN A 56 -9.51 13.44 5.09
C ASN A 56 -9.94 11.96 5.18
N VAL A 57 -10.19 11.38 4.02
CA VAL A 57 -10.57 9.98 3.91
C VAL A 57 -9.33 9.09 4.01
N LEU A 58 -9.41 8.04 4.83
CA LEU A 58 -8.44 6.97 4.94
C LEU A 58 -9.08 5.67 4.43
N ILE A 59 -8.47 5.08 3.41
CA ILE A 59 -8.94 3.85 2.77
C ILE A 59 -7.82 2.80 2.76
N PRO A 60 -8.13 1.51 2.58
CA PRO A 60 -7.14 0.51 2.21
C PRO A 60 -6.40 0.91 0.94
N GLY A 61 -5.12 0.54 0.84
CA GLY A 61 -4.33 0.80 -0.36
C GLY A 61 -4.98 0.16 -1.60
N ILE A 62 -4.94 0.85 -2.71
CA ILE A 62 -5.53 0.40 -3.96
C ILE A 62 -4.73 -0.77 -4.53
N VAL A 63 -5.41 -1.77 -5.09
CA VAL A 63 -4.80 -2.90 -5.80
C VAL A 63 -5.06 -2.71 -7.30
N ASP A 64 -4.00 -2.57 -8.10
CA ASP A 64 -4.09 -2.58 -9.55
C ASP A 64 -3.90 -4.01 -10.07
N MET A 65 -4.96 -4.58 -10.61
CA MET A 65 -4.98 -5.97 -11.08
C MET A 65 -4.45 -6.15 -12.51
N LYS A 66 -4.02 -5.08 -13.18
CA LYS A 66 -3.59 -5.15 -14.60
C LYS A 66 -2.62 -4.03 -14.97
N ALA A 67 -1.41 -4.06 -14.42
CA ALA A 67 -0.38 -3.08 -14.75
C ALA A 67 0.67 -3.62 -15.71
N PHE A 68 1.10 -2.79 -16.67
CA PHE A 68 2.24 -3.09 -17.52
C PHE A 68 3.51 -2.52 -16.89
N VAL A 69 4.49 -3.37 -16.61
CA VAL A 69 5.75 -2.94 -16.00
C VAL A 69 6.86 -2.62 -17.01
N GLY A 70 6.78 -3.20 -18.21
CA GLY A 70 7.79 -2.99 -19.24
C GLY A 70 9.12 -3.74 -19.02
N GLU A 71 9.37 -4.25 -17.85
CA GLU A 71 10.59 -4.99 -17.49
C GLU A 71 10.26 -6.49 -17.31
N PRO A 72 10.98 -7.40 -17.99
CA PRO A 72 12.13 -7.15 -18.88
C PRO A 72 11.75 -6.76 -20.31
N GLY A 73 12.67 -6.07 -20.98
CA GLY A 73 12.70 -5.86 -22.43
C GLY A 73 12.11 -4.57 -22.96
N PHE A 74 11.39 -3.80 -22.14
CA PHE A 74 10.83 -2.50 -22.48
C PHE A 74 11.13 -1.45 -21.40
N GLU A 75 12.28 -1.59 -20.72
CA GLU A 75 12.69 -0.73 -19.60
C GLU A 75 12.77 0.75 -19.97
N TYR A 76 12.95 1.05 -21.27
CA TYR A 76 12.93 2.41 -21.81
C TYR A 76 11.55 3.08 -21.74
N LYS A 77 10.47 2.29 -21.60
CA LYS A 77 9.11 2.79 -21.41
C LYS A 77 8.78 2.90 -19.94
N GLU A 78 9.01 1.81 -19.20
CA GLU A 78 8.69 1.68 -17.80
C GLU A 78 9.51 0.55 -17.17
N ASN A 79 9.87 0.69 -15.89
CA ASN A 79 10.54 -0.34 -15.12
C ASN A 79 9.91 -0.45 -13.72
N PHE A 80 10.30 -1.44 -12.93
CA PHE A 80 9.72 -1.64 -11.59
C PHE A 80 9.85 -0.42 -10.69
N ARG A 81 10.98 0.28 -10.73
CA ARG A 81 11.22 1.44 -9.89
C ARG A 81 10.31 2.62 -10.24
N THR A 82 10.21 2.95 -11.53
CA THR A 82 9.40 4.08 -11.98
C THR A 82 7.92 3.78 -11.81
N LEU A 83 7.48 2.56 -12.13
CA LEU A 83 6.12 2.10 -11.88
C LEU A 83 5.76 2.16 -10.39
N SER A 84 6.65 1.69 -9.50
CA SER A 84 6.40 1.73 -8.05
C SER A 84 6.20 3.16 -7.53
N HIS A 85 7.01 4.10 -7.98
CA HIS A 85 6.85 5.51 -7.61
C HIS A 85 5.55 6.10 -8.13
N ALA A 86 5.20 5.84 -9.38
CA ALA A 86 3.94 6.29 -9.98
C ALA A 86 2.73 5.70 -9.26
N ALA A 87 2.76 4.40 -8.99
CA ALA A 87 1.72 3.68 -8.27
C ALA A 87 1.49 4.25 -6.86
N LEU A 88 2.56 4.41 -6.08
CA LEU A 88 2.48 4.96 -4.73
C LEU A 88 1.94 6.39 -4.71
N SER A 89 2.32 7.22 -5.67
CA SER A 89 1.78 8.58 -5.77
C SER A 89 0.28 8.64 -6.06
N GLY A 90 -0.26 7.58 -6.69
CA GLY A 90 -1.70 7.38 -6.91
C GLY A 90 -2.41 6.58 -5.81
N GLY A 91 -1.71 6.20 -4.73
CA GLY A 91 -2.29 5.40 -3.64
C GLY A 91 -2.39 3.89 -3.93
N VAL A 92 -1.80 3.41 -5.03
CA VAL A 92 -1.72 1.98 -5.35
C VAL A 92 -0.60 1.34 -4.54
N THR A 93 -0.93 0.34 -3.73
CA THR A 93 0.01 -0.36 -2.83
C THR A 93 0.32 -1.78 -3.26
N SER A 94 -0.46 -2.32 -4.19
CA SER A 94 -0.25 -3.67 -4.74
C SER A 94 -0.53 -3.67 -6.22
N ILE A 95 0.32 -4.36 -6.98
CA ILE A 95 0.22 -4.42 -8.45
C ILE A 95 0.31 -5.87 -8.90
N VAL A 96 -0.61 -6.27 -9.79
CA VAL A 96 -0.51 -7.50 -10.55
C VAL A 96 -0.01 -7.15 -11.94
N THR A 97 1.21 -7.58 -12.27
CA THR A 97 1.87 -7.25 -13.53
C THR A 97 1.44 -8.16 -14.66
N MET A 98 1.33 -7.61 -15.86
CA MET A 98 1.03 -8.34 -17.08
C MET A 98 2.26 -9.11 -17.57
N PRO A 99 2.10 -10.33 -18.14
CA PRO A 99 3.21 -11.16 -18.59
C PRO A 99 3.76 -10.79 -19.98
N ASN A 100 3.23 -9.76 -20.62
CA ASN A 100 3.54 -9.35 -22.00
C ASN A 100 4.84 -8.57 -22.12
N THR A 101 5.89 -9.09 -21.54
CA THR A 101 7.27 -8.58 -21.55
C THR A 101 8.11 -9.23 -22.64
N LYS A 102 9.39 -8.88 -22.77
CA LYS A 102 10.32 -9.49 -23.73
C LYS A 102 11.64 -9.85 -23.04
N PRO A 103 11.90 -11.14 -22.75
CA PRO A 103 11.02 -12.29 -23.04
C PRO A 103 9.71 -12.25 -22.26
N MET A 104 8.71 -12.99 -22.76
CA MET A 104 7.42 -13.15 -22.06
C MET A 104 7.62 -13.91 -20.73
N ILE A 105 6.80 -13.58 -19.75
CA ILE A 105 6.82 -14.26 -18.45
C ILE A 105 5.96 -15.53 -18.57
N ASP A 106 6.56 -16.62 -18.99
CA ASP A 106 5.89 -17.89 -19.29
C ASP A 106 6.54 -19.13 -18.59
N ASN A 107 7.57 -18.88 -17.78
CA ASN A 107 8.30 -19.94 -17.10
C ASN A 107 8.74 -19.51 -15.69
N VAL A 108 9.10 -20.50 -14.85
CA VAL A 108 9.46 -20.31 -13.44
C VAL A 108 10.64 -19.34 -13.27
N SER A 109 11.65 -19.43 -14.12
CA SER A 109 12.84 -18.56 -14.03
C SER A 109 12.48 -17.09 -14.24
N MET A 110 11.56 -16.80 -15.16
CA MET A 110 11.08 -15.45 -15.41
C MET A 110 10.23 -14.93 -14.25
N VAL A 111 9.38 -15.77 -13.66
CA VAL A 111 8.61 -15.41 -12.46
C VAL A 111 9.55 -15.07 -11.30
N ASP A 112 10.58 -15.90 -11.08
CA ASP A 112 11.57 -15.68 -10.03
C ASP A 112 12.36 -14.38 -10.23
N PHE A 113 12.74 -14.08 -11.48
CA PHE A 113 13.35 -12.81 -11.85
C PHE A 113 12.45 -11.63 -11.46
N ILE A 114 11.18 -11.64 -11.84
CA ILE A 114 10.21 -10.57 -11.55
C ILE A 114 10.04 -10.38 -10.04
N ILE A 115 9.91 -11.46 -9.28
CA ILE A 115 9.77 -11.40 -7.80
C ILE A 115 11.00 -10.74 -7.16
N ARG A 116 12.20 -11.07 -7.63
CA ARG A 116 13.44 -10.47 -7.10
C ARG A 116 13.59 -9.00 -7.48
N ARG A 117 13.15 -8.63 -8.68
CA ARG A 117 13.23 -7.24 -9.17
C ARG A 117 12.18 -6.32 -8.55
N GLY A 118 11.02 -6.88 -8.19
CA GLY A 118 9.91 -6.14 -7.59
C GLY A 118 10.04 -5.90 -6.07
N ARG A 119 11.09 -6.45 -5.45
CA ARG A 119 11.42 -6.23 -4.03
C ARG A 119 12.38 -5.05 -3.86
#